data_67bc3bf4dd7857ba2845579538f4c8a0
#
_entry.id   67bc3bf4dd7857ba2845579538f4c8a0
#
_cell.length_a   1.000
_cell.length_b   1.000
_cell.length_c   1.000
_cell.angle_alpha   90.00
_cell.angle_beta   90.00
_cell.angle_gamma   90.00
#
_symmetry.space_group_name_H-M   'P 1'
#
loop_
_entity.id
_entity.type
_entity.pdbx_description
1 polymer ?
#
loop_
_entity_poly.entity_id
_entity_poly.type
_entity_poly.pdbx_seq_one_letter_code
_entity_poly.pdbx_strand_id
1 'polypeptide(L)'
;MKAVEALLEGESGKALLVVGAPCVGKSTLARDALMAGLRRFGESGAMMTVSGRQIADVIGDQVIRELGATSQARPVTTLSAIAFRLITVMRSRSGEPLPRLLNGAEQDALLRSVCSVHVAHVRAGDPCGTCSLLREYFARDDWDGVLADAVAGNDGEGGDADSGVGVNAAFVMQLRDMLARMDELGVSEDREGTALSALRHWSPRVERLHVQWRLAFALRREYETAVSRMYPGEYRLDSSRLLVEGAKAVGMVGDDDLPRLLVVDDCQDLTFAGFTFLKALRGAGTRLLLVGNPDEAVQTFRGSYPEYLFDQIRRQLGAGMVRLPAGGAGNGRVEERAVDHVDGYTYRDLVASRISLSIRSTQDETVPLPQRPGKLPQLPASLPIVALPQADPLPGDGSLKTALYRSADEETEDVVWRIKQAHILEGRNWNDMAVIAHDNATVRTIGERLRHDGVPVRYSSVTRPLKDEPFVQGLFALLELAMLRNQTAPALGMNLQQTALYVRS
;
A
#
# COMPACT_ATOMS: atom_id res chain seq x y z
N MET A 1 3.25 -12.22 -26.46
CA MET A 1 2.74 -13.60 -26.37
C MET A 1 3.85 -14.66 -26.48
N LYS A 2 4.66 -14.75 -27.57
CA LYS A 2 5.70 -15.81 -27.71
C LYS A 2 6.62 -16.01 -26.48
N ALA A 3 7.07 -14.95 -25.82
CA ALA A 3 7.91 -15.06 -24.62
C ALA A 3 7.15 -15.60 -23.39
N VAL A 4 5.85 -15.31 -23.28
CA VAL A 4 4.97 -15.85 -22.24
C VAL A 4 4.70 -17.33 -22.52
N GLU A 5 4.44 -17.70 -23.75
CA GLU A 5 4.30 -19.11 -24.19
C GLU A 5 5.57 -19.89 -23.84
N ALA A 6 6.74 -19.36 -24.18
CA ALA A 6 8.03 -19.97 -23.85
C ALA A 6 8.27 -20.09 -22.33
N LEU A 7 7.74 -19.17 -21.51
CA LEU A 7 7.75 -19.28 -20.05
C LEU A 7 6.85 -20.43 -19.57
N LEU A 8 5.63 -20.50 -20.12
CA LEU A 8 4.67 -21.54 -19.74
C LEU A 8 5.13 -22.95 -20.15
N GLU A 9 5.76 -23.09 -21.32
CA GLU A 9 6.25 -24.36 -21.85
C GLU A 9 7.61 -24.77 -21.28
N GLY A 10 8.36 -23.78 -20.77
CA GLY A 10 9.70 -23.98 -20.26
C GLY A 10 9.77 -24.77 -18.96
N GLU A 11 10.99 -24.99 -18.47
CA GLU A 11 11.26 -25.62 -17.18
C GLU A 11 10.65 -24.82 -16.01
N SER A 12 10.39 -25.51 -14.89
CA SER A 12 9.95 -24.88 -13.64
C SER A 12 11.00 -23.88 -13.11
N GLY A 13 10.57 -22.90 -12.33
CA GLY A 13 11.46 -21.92 -11.73
C GLY A 13 12.05 -20.88 -12.69
N LYS A 14 11.53 -20.75 -13.92
CA LYS A 14 11.91 -19.66 -14.83
C LYS A 14 11.20 -18.35 -14.45
N ALA A 15 11.85 -17.25 -14.78
CA ALA A 15 11.30 -15.91 -14.56
C ALA A 15 11.37 -15.09 -15.84
N LEU A 16 10.32 -14.28 -16.08
CA LEU A 16 10.23 -13.34 -17.19
C LEU A 16 9.79 -11.97 -16.64
N LEU A 17 10.52 -10.92 -16.97
CA LEU A 17 10.21 -9.54 -16.67
C LEU A 17 9.69 -8.84 -17.94
N VAL A 18 8.48 -8.34 -17.88
CA VAL A 18 7.88 -7.54 -18.96
C VAL A 18 7.81 -6.08 -18.52
N VAL A 19 8.45 -5.21 -19.29
CA VAL A 19 8.50 -3.78 -19.02
C VAL A 19 7.84 -3.01 -20.16
N GLY A 20 7.04 -2.00 -19.82
CA GLY A 20 6.39 -1.17 -20.82
C GLY A 20 5.95 0.18 -20.25
N ALA A 21 5.81 1.15 -21.11
CA ALA A 21 5.27 2.47 -20.79
C ALA A 21 3.82 2.38 -20.27
N PRO A 22 3.27 3.45 -19.68
CA PRO A 22 1.85 3.51 -19.34
C PRO A 22 0.97 3.16 -20.55
N CYS A 23 -0.15 2.48 -20.32
CA CYS A 23 -1.18 2.17 -21.32
C CYS A 23 -0.78 1.28 -22.51
N VAL A 24 0.38 0.61 -22.48
CA VAL A 24 0.82 -0.30 -23.56
C VAL A 24 0.24 -1.72 -23.45
N GLY A 25 -0.69 -1.97 -22.53
CA GLY A 25 -1.33 -3.28 -22.36
C GLY A 25 -0.61 -4.25 -21.42
N LYS A 26 0.19 -3.75 -20.46
CA LYS A 26 0.87 -4.55 -19.46
C LYS A 26 -0.08 -5.47 -18.68
N SER A 27 -1.11 -4.90 -18.06
CA SER A 27 -2.09 -5.66 -17.25
C SER A 27 -2.97 -6.58 -18.11
N THR A 28 -3.23 -6.22 -19.38
CA THR A 28 -3.90 -7.11 -20.33
C THR A 28 -3.05 -8.36 -20.60
N LEU A 29 -1.76 -8.18 -20.86
CA LEU A 29 -0.83 -9.30 -21.05
C LEU A 29 -0.72 -10.16 -19.78
N ALA A 30 -0.71 -9.54 -18.59
CA ALA A 30 -0.70 -10.26 -17.31
C ALA A 30 -1.95 -11.14 -17.15
N ARG A 31 -3.14 -10.60 -17.45
CA ARG A 31 -4.40 -11.34 -17.42
C ARG A 31 -4.42 -12.47 -18.45
N ASP A 32 -4.01 -12.22 -19.70
CA ASP A 32 -3.96 -13.24 -20.75
C ASP A 32 -3.00 -14.38 -20.37
N ALA A 33 -1.87 -14.05 -19.75
CA ALA A 33 -0.92 -15.03 -19.24
C ALA A 33 -1.51 -15.87 -18.09
N LEU A 34 -2.27 -15.23 -17.17
CA LEU A 34 -3.00 -15.94 -16.13
C LEU A 34 -3.99 -16.93 -16.76
N MET A 35 -4.81 -16.49 -17.72
CA MET A 35 -5.78 -17.34 -18.41
C MET A 35 -5.11 -18.53 -19.12
N ALA A 36 -4.00 -18.31 -19.77
CA ALA A 36 -3.21 -19.38 -20.37
C ALA A 36 -2.64 -20.34 -19.31
N GLY A 37 -2.18 -19.81 -18.18
CA GLY A 37 -1.71 -20.58 -17.05
C GLY A 37 -2.79 -21.45 -16.42
N LEU A 38 -3.99 -20.90 -16.19
CA LEU A 38 -5.13 -21.62 -15.65
C LEU A 38 -5.56 -22.80 -16.56
N ARG A 39 -5.58 -22.57 -17.88
CA ARG A 39 -5.86 -23.66 -18.85
C ARG A 39 -4.82 -24.77 -18.82
N ARG A 40 -3.54 -24.43 -18.56
CA ARG A 40 -2.43 -25.38 -18.59
C ARG A 40 -2.20 -26.11 -17.27
N PHE A 41 -2.29 -25.39 -16.14
CA PHE A 41 -1.91 -25.90 -14.82
C PHE A 41 -3.11 -26.16 -13.91
N GLY A 42 -4.34 -25.86 -14.37
CA GLY A 42 -5.56 -25.99 -13.58
C GLY A 42 -5.80 -24.76 -12.68
N GLU A 43 -6.95 -24.75 -12.03
CA GLU A 43 -7.45 -23.61 -11.25
C GLU A 43 -6.57 -23.18 -10.08
N SER A 44 -5.92 -24.14 -9.42
CA SER A 44 -4.99 -23.87 -8.32
C SER A 44 -3.55 -23.67 -8.75
N GLY A 45 -3.23 -24.04 -10.01
CA GLY A 45 -1.85 -24.05 -10.53
C GLY A 45 -1.36 -22.70 -11.04
N ALA A 46 -2.24 -21.74 -11.30
CA ALA A 46 -1.86 -20.41 -11.75
C ALA A 46 -2.55 -19.33 -10.91
N MET A 47 -1.79 -18.31 -10.53
CA MET A 47 -2.27 -17.18 -9.74
C MET A 47 -1.72 -15.86 -10.28
N MET A 48 -2.47 -14.78 -10.05
CA MET A 48 -2.04 -13.42 -10.34
C MET A 48 -2.13 -12.56 -9.08
N THR A 49 -1.13 -11.74 -8.85
CA THR A 49 -1.15 -10.75 -7.78
C THR A 49 -1.24 -9.35 -8.31
N VAL A 50 -2.00 -8.54 -7.60
CA VAL A 50 -2.20 -7.11 -7.82
C VAL A 50 -1.99 -6.33 -6.53
N SER A 51 -1.85 -5.03 -6.64
CA SER A 51 -1.48 -4.15 -5.51
C SER A 51 -2.55 -4.04 -4.40
N GLY A 52 -3.84 -4.33 -4.68
CA GLY A 52 -4.93 -4.14 -3.72
C GLY A 52 -6.05 -5.18 -3.82
N ARG A 53 -6.73 -5.45 -2.71
CA ARG A 53 -7.84 -6.41 -2.63
C ARG A 53 -9.01 -6.04 -3.55
N GLN A 54 -9.38 -4.75 -3.59
CA GLN A 54 -10.49 -4.29 -4.44
C GLN A 54 -10.20 -4.52 -5.92
N ILE A 55 -8.94 -4.29 -6.36
CA ILE A 55 -8.50 -4.57 -7.72
C ILE A 55 -8.53 -6.08 -7.97
N ALA A 56 -8.07 -6.87 -6.99
CA ALA A 56 -8.10 -8.33 -7.07
C ALA A 56 -9.52 -8.88 -7.25
N ASP A 57 -10.49 -8.34 -6.51
CA ASP A 57 -11.89 -8.75 -6.61
C ASP A 57 -12.46 -8.43 -8.01
N VAL A 58 -12.24 -7.20 -8.52
CA VAL A 58 -12.72 -6.79 -9.85
C VAL A 58 -12.14 -7.64 -10.98
N ILE A 59 -10.82 -7.85 -10.97
CA ILE A 59 -10.14 -8.66 -12.00
C ILE A 59 -10.51 -10.15 -11.82
N GLY A 60 -10.60 -10.62 -10.58
CA GLY A 60 -11.00 -11.97 -10.25
C GLY A 60 -12.38 -12.32 -10.79
N ASP A 61 -13.36 -11.43 -10.59
CA ASP A 61 -14.72 -11.60 -11.13
C ASP A 61 -14.76 -11.61 -12.67
N GLN A 62 -13.88 -10.85 -13.32
CA GLN A 62 -13.75 -10.89 -14.77
C GLN A 62 -13.17 -12.23 -15.25
N VAL A 63 -12.11 -12.70 -14.61
CA VAL A 63 -11.44 -13.96 -14.92
C VAL A 63 -12.40 -15.15 -14.72
N ILE A 64 -13.15 -15.19 -13.61
CA ILE A 64 -14.12 -16.24 -13.33
C ILE A 64 -15.23 -16.25 -14.38
N ARG A 65 -15.75 -15.10 -14.78
CA ARG A 65 -16.76 -15.02 -15.85
C ARG A 65 -16.24 -15.52 -17.19
N GLU A 66 -15.00 -15.20 -17.54
CA GLU A 66 -14.36 -15.67 -18.78
C GLU A 66 -14.09 -17.19 -18.78
N LEU A 67 -13.80 -17.75 -17.61
CA LEU A 67 -13.63 -19.21 -17.45
C LEU A 67 -14.93 -19.99 -17.52
N GLY A 68 -16.07 -19.33 -17.32
CA GLY A 68 -17.40 -19.97 -17.29
C GLY A 68 -17.57 -20.99 -16.14
N ALA A 69 -16.73 -20.94 -15.13
CA ALA A 69 -16.69 -21.89 -14.04
C ALA A 69 -17.25 -21.29 -12.75
N THR A 70 -17.97 -22.10 -11.98
CA THR A 70 -18.27 -21.87 -10.57
C THR A 70 -17.04 -22.26 -9.72
N SER A 71 -15.91 -21.65 -10.01
CA SER A 71 -14.68 -21.95 -9.29
C SER A 71 -14.69 -21.34 -7.89
N GLN A 72 -14.39 -22.18 -6.87
CA GLN A 72 -14.11 -21.70 -5.52
C GLN A 72 -12.70 -21.11 -5.42
N ALA A 73 -11.85 -21.30 -6.43
CA ALA A 73 -10.50 -20.76 -6.47
C ALA A 73 -10.56 -19.26 -6.76
N ARG A 74 -9.79 -18.47 -6.01
CA ARG A 74 -9.55 -17.07 -6.28
C ARG A 74 -8.20 -16.92 -6.98
N PRO A 75 -8.14 -16.98 -8.31
CA PRO A 75 -6.87 -16.95 -9.04
C PRO A 75 -6.19 -15.58 -9.01
N VAL A 76 -6.94 -14.51 -8.68
CA VAL A 76 -6.41 -13.15 -8.52
C VAL A 76 -6.50 -12.75 -7.06
N THR A 77 -5.38 -12.28 -6.50
CA THR A 77 -5.27 -11.94 -5.08
C THR A 77 -4.11 -10.96 -4.82
N THR A 78 -3.75 -10.71 -3.57
CA THR A 78 -2.55 -9.97 -3.21
C THR A 78 -1.41 -10.92 -2.84
N LEU A 79 -0.16 -10.45 -2.97
CA LEU A 79 1.01 -11.25 -2.62
C LEU A 79 0.99 -11.68 -1.14
N SER A 80 0.54 -10.78 -0.25
CA SER A 80 0.36 -11.07 1.18
C SER A 80 -0.69 -12.15 1.47
N ALA A 81 -1.74 -12.25 0.64
CA ALA A 81 -2.76 -13.29 0.81
C ALA A 81 -2.22 -14.68 0.42
N ILE A 82 -1.34 -14.76 -0.59
CA ILE A 82 -0.63 -16.00 -0.92
C ILE A 82 0.28 -16.40 0.25
N ALA A 83 1.05 -15.47 0.79
CA ALA A 83 1.91 -15.73 1.94
C ALA A 83 1.10 -16.22 3.15
N PHE A 84 -0.01 -15.56 3.48
CA PHE A 84 -0.90 -15.99 4.57
C PHE A 84 -1.43 -17.42 4.36
N ARG A 85 -1.84 -17.77 3.14
CA ARG A 85 -2.28 -19.12 2.79
C ARG A 85 -1.18 -20.15 3.03
N LEU A 86 0.06 -19.88 2.58
CA LEU A 86 1.17 -20.82 2.76
C LEU A 86 1.54 -20.98 4.23
N ILE A 87 1.55 -19.93 5.02
CA ILE A 87 1.75 -19.99 6.48
C ILE A 87 0.65 -20.83 7.12
N THR A 88 -0.60 -20.66 6.70
CA THR A 88 -1.74 -21.44 7.22
C THR A 88 -1.57 -22.93 6.92
N VAL A 89 -1.21 -23.30 5.69
CA VAL A 89 -0.96 -24.69 5.28
C VAL A 89 0.18 -25.30 6.07
N MET A 90 1.30 -24.59 6.17
CA MET A 90 2.49 -25.04 6.93
C MET A 90 2.10 -25.36 8.38
N ARG A 91 1.47 -24.42 9.08
CA ARG A 91 1.13 -24.57 10.51
C ARG A 91 0.05 -25.61 10.73
N SER A 92 -0.93 -25.71 9.83
CA SER A 92 -1.95 -26.75 9.87
C SER A 92 -1.34 -28.16 9.80
N ARG A 93 -0.34 -28.37 8.94
CA ARG A 93 0.36 -29.65 8.83
C ARG A 93 1.21 -29.99 10.06
N SER A 94 1.76 -28.99 10.70
CA SER A 94 2.55 -29.14 11.92
C SER A 94 1.68 -29.27 13.17
N GLY A 95 0.34 -29.16 13.07
CA GLY A 95 -0.56 -29.16 14.22
C GLY A 95 -0.41 -27.94 15.12
N GLU A 96 0.15 -26.86 14.60
CA GLU A 96 0.39 -25.61 15.30
C GLU A 96 -0.80 -24.64 15.17
N PRO A 97 -0.95 -23.65 16.09
CA PRO A 97 -2.00 -22.65 16.00
C PRO A 97 -1.98 -21.91 14.66
N LEU A 98 -3.15 -21.76 14.04
CA LEU A 98 -3.28 -21.07 12.76
C LEU A 98 -2.97 -19.56 12.90
N PRO A 99 -2.44 -18.92 11.84
CA PRO A 99 -2.09 -17.52 11.88
C PRO A 99 -3.34 -16.64 12.02
N ARG A 100 -3.24 -15.63 12.87
CA ARG A 100 -4.22 -14.56 13.02
C ARG A 100 -3.52 -13.22 12.89
N LEU A 101 -4.12 -12.31 12.11
CA LEU A 101 -3.55 -10.97 11.96
C LEU A 101 -3.95 -10.08 13.13
N LEU A 102 -3.00 -9.30 13.59
CA LEU A 102 -3.26 -8.17 14.46
C LEU A 102 -3.84 -7.02 13.63
N ASN A 103 -4.91 -6.41 14.12
CA ASN A 103 -5.42 -5.18 13.54
C ASN A 103 -4.66 -3.96 14.09
N GLY A 104 -4.84 -2.80 13.45
CA GLY A 104 -4.12 -1.59 13.83
C GLY A 104 -4.39 -1.13 15.28
N ALA A 105 -5.60 -1.35 15.80
CA ALA A 105 -5.93 -0.98 17.17
C ALA A 105 -5.25 -1.91 18.19
N GLU A 106 -5.19 -3.21 17.90
CA GLU A 106 -4.44 -4.18 18.72
C GLU A 106 -2.94 -3.85 18.73
N GLN A 107 -2.36 -3.52 17.57
CA GLN A 107 -0.96 -3.10 17.47
C GLN A 107 -0.70 -1.82 18.26
N ASP A 108 -1.54 -0.80 18.11
CA ASP A 108 -1.41 0.47 18.84
C ASP A 108 -1.52 0.26 20.35
N ALA A 109 -2.46 -0.58 20.83
CA ALA A 109 -2.60 -0.89 22.24
C ALA A 109 -1.36 -1.59 22.82
N LEU A 110 -0.81 -2.57 22.10
CA LEU A 110 0.41 -3.27 22.49
C LEU A 110 1.63 -2.32 22.51
N LEU A 111 1.79 -1.49 21.49
CA LEU A 111 2.89 -0.52 21.42
C LEU A 111 2.78 0.54 22.52
N ARG A 112 1.56 1.00 22.85
CA ARG A 112 1.33 1.89 24.00
C ARG A 112 1.71 1.22 25.30
N SER A 113 1.34 -0.05 25.50
CA SER A 113 1.71 -0.82 26.69
C SER A 113 3.22 -0.93 26.82
N VAL A 114 3.94 -1.22 25.74
CA VAL A 114 5.42 -1.28 25.73
C VAL A 114 6.00 0.10 26.09
N CYS A 115 5.55 1.17 25.48
CA CYS A 115 6.07 2.51 25.78
C CYS A 115 5.75 2.98 27.20
N SER A 116 4.57 2.66 27.73
CA SER A 116 4.18 3.04 29.10
C SER A 116 5.07 2.42 30.18
N VAL A 117 5.58 1.21 29.95
CA VAL A 117 6.55 0.55 30.84
C VAL A 117 7.83 1.40 30.98
N HIS A 118 8.32 1.97 29.89
CA HIS A 118 9.54 2.81 29.94
C HIS A 118 9.30 4.14 30.65
N VAL A 119 8.13 4.74 30.49
CA VAL A 119 7.75 5.93 31.27
C VAL A 119 7.70 5.59 32.76
N ALA A 120 7.14 4.43 33.12
CA ALA A 120 7.12 3.99 34.52
C ALA A 120 8.52 3.72 35.07
N HIS A 121 9.45 3.12 34.30
CA HIS A 121 10.84 2.91 34.70
C HIS A 121 11.54 4.22 35.06
N VAL A 122 11.40 5.26 34.24
CA VAL A 122 12.03 6.57 34.52
C VAL A 122 11.42 7.22 35.77
N ARG A 123 10.10 7.18 35.90
CA ARG A 123 9.40 7.73 37.08
C ARG A 123 9.79 7.00 38.39
N ALA A 124 10.07 5.70 38.28
CA ALA A 124 10.56 4.91 39.43
C ALA A 124 12.06 5.11 39.72
N GLY A 125 12.80 5.84 38.88
CA GLY A 125 14.23 6.04 39.02
C GLY A 125 15.10 4.83 38.63
N ASP A 126 14.52 3.85 37.90
CA ASP A 126 15.19 2.64 37.42
C ASP A 126 15.15 2.50 35.90
N PRO A 127 15.85 3.37 35.14
CA PRO A 127 15.82 3.35 33.70
C PRO A 127 16.57 2.13 33.14
N CYS A 128 15.93 1.44 32.17
CA CYS A 128 16.53 0.31 31.45
C CYS A 128 17.32 0.78 30.20
N GLY A 129 17.93 -0.18 29.47
CA GLY A 129 18.67 0.10 28.24
C GLY A 129 17.83 0.77 27.15
N THR A 130 16.57 0.38 27.00
CA THR A 130 15.63 1.02 26.03
C THR A 130 15.27 2.44 26.45
N CYS A 131 15.18 2.75 27.76
CA CYS A 131 15.03 4.12 28.24
C CYS A 131 16.20 5.02 27.82
N SER A 132 17.42 4.49 27.85
CA SER A 132 18.60 5.22 27.36
C SER A 132 18.53 5.49 25.84
N LEU A 133 18.03 4.55 25.05
CA LEU A 133 17.81 4.73 23.61
C LEU A 133 16.69 5.74 23.31
N LEU A 134 15.62 5.74 24.10
CA LEU A 134 14.54 6.74 23.98
C LEU A 134 15.07 8.15 24.28
N ARG A 135 15.88 8.29 25.35
CA ARG A 135 16.54 9.56 25.65
C ARG A 135 17.44 10.04 24.53
N GLU A 136 18.24 9.15 23.94
CA GLU A 136 19.11 9.46 22.79
C GLU A 136 18.28 9.84 21.54
N TYR A 137 17.17 9.15 21.29
CA TYR A 137 16.27 9.40 20.15
C TYR A 137 15.60 10.77 20.25
N PHE A 138 15.03 11.11 21.41
CA PHE A 138 14.40 12.42 21.63
C PHE A 138 15.41 13.55 21.83
N ALA A 139 16.68 13.21 22.11
CA ALA A 139 17.75 14.16 22.46
C ALA A 139 17.36 15.09 23.64
N ARG A 140 16.61 14.55 24.62
CA ARG A 140 16.06 15.28 25.77
C ARG A 140 16.07 14.39 27.02
N ASP A 141 16.33 15.00 28.19
CA ASP A 141 16.30 14.30 29.47
C ASP A 141 14.86 14.04 29.96
N ASP A 142 13.94 14.94 29.63
CA ASP A 142 12.51 14.88 29.95
C ASP A 142 11.67 14.21 28.86
N TRP A 143 12.24 13.24 28.14
CA TRP A 143 11.58 12.53 27.04
C TRP A 143 10.31 11.78 27.48
N ASP A 144 10.26 11.32 28.74
CA ASP A 144 9.08 10.65 29.30
C ASP A 144 7.88 11.59 29.40
N GLY A 145 8.09 12.90 29.72
CA GLY A 145 7.07 13.92 29.64
C GLY A 145 6.56 14.08 28.20
N VAL A 146 7.46 14.21 27.21
CA VAL A 146 7.07 14.33 25.78
C VAL A 146 6.30 13.12 25.30
N LEU A 147 6.66 11.94 25.77
CA LEU A 147 5.96 10.71 25.42
C LEU A 147 4.59 10.61 26.11
N ALA A 148 4.45 11.15 27.31
CA ALA A 148 3.22 11.13 28.11
C ALA A 148 2.28 12.33 27.82
N ASP A 149 2.81 13.51 27.53
CA ASP A 149 2.06 14.78 27.51
C ASP A 149 1.03 14.94 26.38
N ALA A 150 1.02 14.12 25.39
CA ALA A 150 0.05 14.26 24.30
C ALA A 150 -1.38 13.81 24.65
N VAL A 151 -1.61 13.28 25.83
CA VAL A 151 -2.97 12.90 26.30
C VAL A 151 -3.62 14.00 27.13
N ALA A 152 -2.82 14.87 27.76
CA ALA A 152 -3.34 15.94 28.61
C ALA A 152 -3.97 17.13 27.84
N GLY A 153 -3.82 17.18 26.52
CA GLY A 153 -4.26 18.34 25.72
C GLY A 153 -5.68 18.26 25.17
N ASN A 154 -6.40 17.15 25.29
CA ASN A 154 -7.72 17.00 24.67
C ASN A 154 -8.84 16.47 25.58
N ASP A 155 -8.54 16.08 26.81
CA ASP A 155 -9.58 15.61 27.74
C ASP A 155 -9.50 16.42 29.04
N GLY A 156 -10.47 17.31 29.17
CA GLY A 156 -10.69 18.06 30.42
C GLY A 156 -10.91 17.12 31.60
N GLU A 157 -10.25 17.45 32.69
CA GLU A 157 -10.53 17.14 34.09
C GLU A 157 -11.30 15.85 34.37
N GLY A 158 -10.64 14.81 34.87
CA GLY A 158 -11.29 13.67 35.50
C GLY A 158 -10.76 12.26 35.16
N GLY A 159 -9.46 12.08 35.00
CA GLY A 159 -8.90 10.73 34.85
C GLY A 159 -8.52 10.13 36.19
N ASP A 160 -9.09 8.97 36.54
CA ASP A 160 -8.67 8.13 37.66
C ASP A 160 -7.17 7.84 37.61
N ALA A 161 -6.52 7.90 38.78
CA ALA A 161 -5.09 7.67 38.98
C ALA A 161 -4.61 6.23 38.66
N ASP A 162 -5.49 5.35 38.18
CA ASP A 162 -5.20 3.96 37.80
C ASP A 162 -5.30 3.70 36.29
N SER A 163 -5.66 4.70 35.47
CA SER A 163 -5.57 4.59 34.02
C SER A 163 -4.12 4.89 33.60
N GLY A 164 -3.46 3.86 33.06
CA GLY A 164 -2.05 3.86 32.68
C GLY A 164 -1.62 5.12 31.93
N VAL A 165 -0.40 5.56 32.16
CA VAL A 165 0.24 6.72 31.54
C VAL A 165 -0.09 6.80 30.05
N GLY A 166 -0.83 7.83 29.67
CA GLY A 166 -1.15 8.05 28.26
C GLY A 166 0.13 8.23 27.43
N VAL A 167 0.23 7.50 26.34
CA VAL A 167 1.36 7.58 25.40
C VAL A 167 0.93 8.32 24.15
N ASN A 168 1.78 9.21 23.69
CA ASN A 168 1.58 10.03 22.49
C ASN A 168 1.18 9.18 21.27
N ALA A 169 -0.02 9.39 20.77
CA ALA A 169 -0.56 8.63 19.64
C ALA A 169 0.26 8.80 18.35
N ALA A 170 0.86 9.97 18.13
CA ALA A 170 1.71 10.22 16.97
C ALA A 170 3.01 9.41 17.04
N PHE A 171 3.60 9.28 18.23
CA PHE A 171 4.78 8.43 18.41
C PHE A 171 4.45 6.95 18.21
N VAL A 172 3.34 6.47 18.74
CA VAL A 172 2.87 5.09 18.53
C VAL A 172 2.68 4.79 17.06
N MET A 173 2.05 5.70 16.32
CA MET A 173 1.88 5.57 14.88
C MET A 173 3.22 5.54 14.14
N GLN A 174 4.13 6.43 14.49
CA GLN A 174 5.48 6.48 13.92
C GLN A 174 6.27 5.19 14.23
N LEU A 175 6.17 4.68 15.45
CA LEU A 175 6.81 3.42 15.84
C LEU A 175 6.24 2.23 15.05
N ARG A 176 4.92 2.13 14.92
CA ARG A 176 4.27 1.11 14.09
C ARG A 176 4.76 1.16 12.65
N ASP A 177 4.80 2.34 12.06
CA ASP A 177 5.28 2.52 10.68
C ASP A 177 6.77 2.15 10.55
N MET A 178 7.58 2.44 11.58
CA MET A 178 9.00 2.06 11.60
C MET A 178 9.19 0.55 11.68
N LEU A 179 8.43 -0.15 12.52
CA LEU A 179 8.46 -1.62 12.62
C LEU A 179 7.98 -2.27 11.31
N ALA A 180 6.89 -1.78 10.73
CA ALA A 180 6.41 -2.24 9.44
C ALA A 180 7.46 -2.05 8.34
N ARG A 181 8.19 -0.92 8.35
CA ARG A 181 9.27 -0.64 7.41
C ARG A 181 10.43 -1.63 7.54
N MET A 182 10.79 -2.02 8.76
CA MET A 182 11.81 -3.04 8.98
C MET A 182 11.40 -4.38 8.36
N ASP A 183 10.15 -4.79 8.53
CA ASP A 183 9.61 -6.01 7.94
C ASP A 183 9.59 -5.94 6.41
N GLU A 184 9.12 -4.83 5.84
CA GLU A 184 9.07 -4.60 4.39
C GLU A 184 10.45 -4.60 3.74
N LEU A 185 11.48 -4.15 4.46
CA LEU A 185 12.88 -4.24 4.05
C LEU A 185 13.47 -5.64 4.29
N GLY A 186 12.75 -6.55 4.91
CA GLY A 186 13.22 -7.90 5.23
C GLY A 186 14.37 -7.91 6.25
N VAL A 187 14.40 -6.92 7.15
CA VAL A 187 15.43 -6.83 8.18
C VAL A 187 14.96 -7.63 9.40
N SER A 188 15.58 -8.76 9.61
CA SER A 188 15.39 -9.66 10.74
C SER A 188 16.38 -9.38 11.87
N GLU A 189 16.11 -9.91 13.07
CA GLU A 189 16.97 -9.72 14.26
C GLU A 189 18.40 -10.20 14.05
N ASP A 190 18.60 -11.33 13.37
CA ASP A 190 19.91 -11.87 13.04
C ASP A 190 20.75 -10.94 12.14
N ARG A 191 20.12 -9.98 11.50
CA ARG A 191 20.76 -8.96 10.66
C ARG A 191 20.96 -7.61 11.35
N GLU A 192 20.57 -7.47 12.64
CA GLU A 192 20.71 -6.22 13.38
C GLU A 192 22.15 -5.68 13.32
N GLY A 193 23.12 -6.51 13.65
CA GLY A 193 24.53 -6.11 13.64
C GLY A 193 25.01 -5.64 12.26
N THR A 194 24.57 -6.30 11.18
CA THR A 194 24.90 -5.93 9.81
C THR A 194 24.23 -4.62 9.42
N ALA A 195 22.95 -4.45 9.72
CA ALA A 195 22.19 -3.24 9.43
C ALA A 195 22.78 -2.02 10.16
N LEU A 196 23.07 -2.16 11.46
CA LEU A 196 23.67 -1.10 12.26
C LEU A 196 25.10 -0.77 11.83
N SER A 197 25.89 -1.78 11.44
CA SER A 197 27.27 -1.54 10.96
C SER A 197 27.29 -0.78 9.64
N ALA A 198 26.29 -0.98 8.78
CA ALA A 198 26.15 -0.22 7.52
C ALA A 198 25.83 1.26 7.74
N LEU A 199 25.27 1.62 8.92
CA LEU A 199 24.92 2.99 9.28
C LEU A 199 26.01 3.73 10.06
N ARG A 200 27.24 3.21 10.12
CA ARG A 200 28.33 3.86 10.87
C ARG A 200 29.00 4.98 10.08
N HIS A 201 29.14 6.16 10.68
CA HIS A 201 30.16 7.21 10.41
C HIS A 201 30.10 8.07 9.14
N TRP A 202 28.90 8.44 8.61
CA TRP A 202 28.89 9.22 7.36
C TRP A 202 28.40 10.66 7.49
N SER A 203 27.46 10.93 8.39
CA SER A 203 26.91 12.27 8.58
C SER A 203 25.97 12.32 9.80
N PRO A 204 25.64 13.51 10.33
CA PRO A 204 24.65 13.65 11.41
C PRO A 204 23.29 13.03 11.09
N ARG A 205 22.90 12.96 9.82
CA ARG A 205 21.68 12.30 9.37
C ARG A 205 21.78 10.78 9.53
N VAL A 206 22.91 10.18 9.18
CA VAL A 206 23.14 8.72 9.32
C VAL A 206 23.26 8.34 10.79
N GLU A 207 23.88 9.18 11.62
CA GLU A 207 23.94 8.96 13.07
C GLU A 207 22.53 8.95 13.68
N ARG A 208 21.68 9.88 13.29
CA ARG A 208 20.27 9.89 13.72
C ARG A 208 19.51 8.63 13.26
N LEU A 209 19.74 8.18 12.03
CA LEU A 209 19.18 6.91 11.54
C LEU A 209 19.69 5.71 12.34
N HIS A 210 20.96 5.70 12.72
CA HIS A 210 21.53 4.64 13.54
C HIS A 210 20.83 4.55 14.92
N VAL A 211 20.60 5.69 15.57
CA VAL A 211 19.82 5.75 16.83
C VAL A 211 18.40 5.23 16.62
N GLN A 212 17.73 5.68 15.57
CA GLN A 212 16.38 5.22 15.24
C GLN A 212 16.31 3.70 15.04
N TRP A 213 17.25 3.12 14.33
CA TRP A 213 17.28 1.68 14.09
C TRP A 213 17.58 0.88 15.35
N ARG A 214 18.52 1.34 16.20
CA ARG A 214 18.78 0.72 17.51
C ARG A 214 17.54 0.70 18.38
N LEU A 215 16.83 1.82 18.47
CA LEU A 215 15.58 1.93 19.21
C LEU A 215 14.50 1.01 18.60
N ALA A 216 14.37 0.97 17.28
CA ALA A 216 13.41 0.11 16.61
C ALA A 216 13.64 -1.37 16.90
N PHE A 217 14.86 -1.84 16.86
CA PHE A 217 15.20 -3.23 17.23
C PHE A 217 14.87 -3.54 18.69
N ALA A 218 15.19 -2.63 19.61
CA ALA A 218 14.87 -2.81 21.03
C ALA A 218 13.37 -2.89 21.25
N LEU A 219 12.61 -1.92 20.76
CA LEU A 219 11.15 -1.87 20.91
C LEU A 219 10.46 -3.01 20.17
N ARG A 220 11.00 -3.49 19.04
CA ARG A 220 10.49 -4.67 18.34
C ARG A 220 10.53 -5.92 19.22
N ARG A 221 11.65 -6.21 19.88
CA ARG A 221 11.78 -7.36 20.79
C ARG A 221 10.77 -7.30 21.94
N GLU A 222 10.58 -6.12 22.49
CA GLU A 222 9.62 -5.90 23.58
C GLU A 222 8.18 -6.04 23.09
N TYR A 223 7.88 -5.51 21.90
CA TYR A 223 6.59 -5.68 21.25
C TYR A 223 6.27 -7.17 20.98
N GLU A 224 7.18 -7.93 20.42
CA GLU A 224 7.01 -9.37 20.17
C GLU A 224 6.78 -10.14 21.49
N THR A 225 7.47 -9.74 22.55
CA THR A 225 7.25 -10.27 23.90
C THR A 225 5.85 -9.91 24.41
N ALA A 226 5.40 -8.68 24.21
CA ALA A 226 4.08 -8.22 24.61
C ALA A 226 2.97 -8.97 23.83
N VAL A 227 3.14 -9.19 22.51
CA VAL A 227 2.22 -10.02 21.70
C VAL A 227 2.11 -11.43 22.28
N SER A 228 3.24 -12.07 22.58
CA SER A 228 3.26 -13.44 23.13
C SER A 228 2.61 -13.54 24.51
N ARG A 229 2.73 -12.51 25.34
CA ARG A 229 2.09 -12.44 26.66
C ARG A 229 0.58 -12.18 26.56
N MET A 230 0.16 -11.33 25.63
CA MET A 230 -1.25 -10.97 25.47
C MET A 230 -2.06 -12.11 24.84
N TYR A 231 -1.44 -12.90 23.96
CA TYR A 231 -2.11 -13.98 23.20
C TYR A 231 -1.38 -15.33 23.41
N PRO A 232 -1.39 -15.87 24.63
CA PRO A 232 -0.70 -17.11 24.93
C PRO A 232 -1.31 -18.29 24.12
N GLY A 233 -0.44 -19.04 23.45
CA GLY A 233 -0.89 -20.19 22.64
C GLY A 233 -1.49 -19.84 21.29
N GLU A 234 -1.54 -18.56 20.88
CA GLU A 234 -1.94 -18.13 19.58
C GLU A 234 -0.72 -17.72 18.73
N TYR A 235 -0.85 -17.83 17.42
CA TYR A 235 0.14 -17.30 16.50
C TYR A 235 -0.38 -16.01 15.85
N ARG A 236 0.05 -14.89 16.38
CA ARG A 236 -0.34 -13.55 15.94
C ARG A 236 0.74 -12.92 15.09
N LEU A 237 0.35 -12.31 13.99
CA LEU A 237 1.25 -11.67 13.03
C LEU A 237 0.75 -10.29 12.65
N ASP A 238 1.69 -9.37 12.49
CA ASP A 238 1.46 -8.13 11.78
C ASP A 238 1.35 -8.37 10.28
N SER A 239 0.52 -7.59 9.61
CA SER A 239 0.37 -7.71 8.16
C SER A 239 1.67 -7.47 7.38
N SER A 240 2.58 -6.64 7.90
CA SER A 240 3.91 -6.37 7.35
C SER A 240 4.82 -7.61 7.36
N ARG A 241 4.69 -8.49 8.36
CA ARG A 241 5.50 -9.71 8.49
C ARG A 241 5.10 -10.85 7.56
N LEU A 242 3.92 -10.76 6.94
CA LEU A 242 3.40 -11.87 6.13
C LEU A 242 4.35 -12.33 5.04
N LEU A 243 4.99 -11.42 4.33
CA LEU A 243 5.89 -11.76 3.24
C LEU A 243 7.20 -12.40 3.72
N VAL A 244 7.70 -11.95 4.87
CA VAL A 244 8.90 -12.53 5.50
C VAL A 244 8.62 -13.95 5.98
N GLU A 245 7.53 -14.15 6.71
CA GLU A 245 7.12 -15.47 7.22
C GLU A 245 6.67 -16.39 6.07
N GLY A 246 6.00 -15.84 5.05
CA GLY A 246 5.64 -16.56 3.84
C GLY A 246 6.85 -17.10 3.10
N ALA A 247 7.94 -16.33 3.01
CA ALA A 247 9.18 -16.79 2.39
C ALA A 247 9.79 -18.01 3.12
N LYS A 248 9.70 -18.03 4.45
CA LYS A 248 10.12 -19.19 5.25
C LYS A 248 9.19 -20.40 5.03
N ALA A 249 7.88 -20.16 4.96
CA ALA A 249 6.87 -21.20 4.78
C ALA A 249 7.01 -21.95 3.44
N VAL A 250 7.50 -21.29 2.38
CA VAL A 250 7.68 -21.92 1.04
C VAL A 250 8.49 -23.21 1.11
N GLY A 251 9.56 -23.26 1.90
CA GLY A 251 10.39 -24.45 2.03
C GLY A 251 9.78 -25.57 2.89
N MET A 252 8.63 -25.31 3.53
CA MET A 252 7.99 -26.23 4.49
C MET A 252 6.64 -26.76 3.98
N VAL A 253 6.16 -26.30 2.84
CA VAL A 253 4.91 -26.78 2.21
C VAL A 253 5.23 -27.71 1.05
N GLY A 254 4.25 -28.49 0.59
CA GLY A 254 4.43 -29.38 -0.55
C GLY A 254 4.31 -28.63 -1.88
N ASP A 255 4.87 -29.22 -2.94
CA ASP A 255 4.84 -28.66 -4.30
C ASP A 255 3.42 -28.40 -4.82
N ASP A 256 2.44 -29.21 -4.37
CA ASP A 256 1.03 -29.05 -4.76
C ASP A 256 0.35 -27.84 -4.11
N ASP A 257 0.92 -27.28 -3.05
CA ASP A 257 0.41 -26.07 -2.40
C ASP A 257 0.92 -24.79 -3.08
N LEU A 258 1.98 -24.92 -3.87
CA LEU A 258 2.63 -23.82 -4.55
C LEU A 258 2.01 -23.58 -5.94
N PRO A 259 1.81 -22.34 -6.36
CA PRO A 259 1.41 -22.06 -7.72
C PRO A 259 2.52 -22.45 -8.69
N ARG A 260 2.18 -23.13 -9.78
CA ARG A 260 3.12 -23.45 -10.87
C ARG A 260 3.45 -22.22 -11.72
N LEU A 261 2.53 -21.27 -11.76
CA LEU A 261 2.70 -19.94 -12.36
C LEU A 261 2.21 -18.86 -11.39
N LEU A 262 3.03 -17.87 -11.17
CA LEU A 262 2.64 -16.63 -10.48
C LEU A 262 2.88 -15.44 -11.40
N VAL A 263 1.81 -14.73 -11.74
CA VAL A 263 1.83 -13.46 -12.46
C VAL A 263 1.80 -12.33 -11.43
N VAL A 264 2.76 -11.43 -11.49
CA VAL A 264 2.86 -10.26 -10.62
C VAL A 264 2.67 -9.02 -11.46
N ASP A 265 1.49 -8.40 -11.37
CA ASP A 265 1.24 -7.09 -11.98
C ASP A 265 1.72 -5.98 -11.04
N ASP A 266 2.09 -4.84 -11.59
CA ASP A 266 2.66 -3.70 -10.88
C ASP A 266 3.88 -4.07 -10.00
N CYS A 267 4.80 -4.86 -10.57
CA CYS A 267 5.99 -5.32 -9.84
C CYS A 267 6.92 -4.19 -9.38
N GLN A 268 6.73 -2.94 -9.86
CA GLN A 268 7.43 -1.75 -9.38
C GLN A 268 7.10 -1.41 -7.92
N ASP A 269 5.95 -1.86 -7.42
CA ASP A 269 5.50 -1.61 -6.05
C ASP A 269 5.90 -2.72 -5.06
N LEU A 270 6.71 -3.69 -5.50
CA LEU A 270 7.25 -4.72 -4.63
C LEU A 270 8.16 -4.12 -3.55
N THR A 271 8.04 -4.67 -2.34
CA THR A 271 8.99 -4.45 -1.25
C THR A 271 10.13 -5.48 -1.31
N PHE A 272 11.20 -5.29 -0.54
CA PHE A 272 12.28 -6.29 -0.43
C PHE A 272 11.78 -7.61 0.14
N ALA A 273 10.87 -7.58 1.11
CA ALA A 273 10.24 -8.79 1.64
C ALA A 273 9.45 -9.51 0.52
N GLY A 274 8.70 -8.75 -0.31
CA GLY A 274 8.01 -9.29 -1.48
C GLY A 274 8.96 -9.94 -2.48
N PHE A 275 10.06 -9.28 -2.79
CA PHE A 275 11.10 -9.84 -3.65
C PHE A 275 11.71 -11.14 -3.09
N THR A 276 12.00 -11.17 -1.78
CA THR A 276 12.52 -12.36 -1.09
C THR A 276 11.52 -13.51 -1.15
N PHE A 277 10.25 -13.23 -0.97
CA PHE A 277 9.18 -14.22 -1.09
C PHE A 277 9.07 -14.77 -2.52
N LEU A 278 9.13 -13.92 -3.54
CA LEU A 278 9.16 -14.36 -4.95
C LEU A 278 10.39 -15.20 -5.26
N LYS A 279 11.55 -14.85 -4.69
CA LYS A 279 12.78 -15.62 -4.83
C LYS A 279 12.64 -17.03 -4.23
N ALA A 280 12.00 -17.15 -3.06
CA ALA A 280 11.70 -18.43 -2.44
C ALA A 280 10.75 -19.27 -3.30
N LEU A 281 9.64 -18.69 -3.78
CA LEU A 281 8.70 -19.36 -4.68
C LEU A 281 9.37 -19.87 -5.97
N ARG A 282 10.19 -19.02 -6.59
CA ARG A 282 10.97 -19.44 -7.77
C ARG A 282 11.90 -20.60 -7.46
N GLY A 283 12.63 -20.53 -6.33
CA GLY A 283 13.52 -21.60 -5.88
C GLY A 283 12.80 -22.94 -5.68
N ALA A 284 11.52 -22.88 -5.29
CA ALA A 284 10.64 -24.05 -5.16
C ALA A 284 9.93 -24.45 -6.47
N GLY A 285 10.30 -23.85 -7.61
CA GLY A 285 9.81 -24.29 -8.92
C GLY A 285 8.68 -23.45 -9.51
N THR A 286 8.16 -22.45 -8.82
CA THR A 286 7.15 -21.53 -9.38
C THR A 286 7.72 -20.72 -10.54
N ARG A 287 7.01 -20.70 -11.68
CA ARG A 287 7.33 -19.80 -12.80
C ARG A 287 6.84 -18.40 -12.45
N LEU A 288 7.67 -17.40 -12.70
CA LEU A 288 7.33 -16.01 -12.39
C LEU A 288 7.19 -15.19 -13.67
N LEU A 289 6.04 -14.57 -13.86
CA LEU A 289 5.84 -13.49 -14.83
C LEU A 289 5.69 -12.18 -14.05
N LEU A 290 6.69 -11.30 -14.14
CA LEU A 290 6.66 -10.00 -13.50
C LEU A 290 6.38 -8.94 -14.57
N VAL A 291 5.40 -8.10 -14.32
CA VAL A 291 4.96 -7.07 -15.26
C VAL A 291 4.98 -5.72 -14.55
N GLY A 292 5.58 -4.71 -15.16
CA GLY A 292 5.63 -3.39 -14.53
C GLY A 292 6.40 -2.33 -15.31
N ASN A 293 6.50 -1.17 -14.68
CA ASN A 293 7.30 -0.05 -15.14
C ASN A 293 7.93 0.65 -13.92
N PRO A 294 9.26 0.75 -13.82
CA PRO A 294 9.91 1.39 -12.67
C PRO A 294 9.48 2.84 -12.48
N ASP A 295 9.01 3.50 -13.54
CA ASP A 295 8.54 4.89 -13.50
C ASP A 295 7.15 5.07 -12.90
N GLU A 296 6.38 4.00 -12.76
CA GLU A 296 4.99 4.03 -12.25
C GLU A 296 4.91 3.66 -10.76
N ALA A 297 6.03 3.57 -10.06
CA ALA A 297 6.05 3.21 -8.64
C ALA A 297 5.36 4.27 -7.78
N VAL A 298 4.37 3.85 -6.99
CA VAL A 298 3.60 4.71 -6.07
C VAL A 298 3.77 4.32 -4.60
N GLN A 299 4.51 3.25 -4.30
CA GLN A 299 4.74 2.73 -2.95
C GLN A 299 6.16 2.99 -2.42
N THR A 300 6.86 3.98 -2.96
CA THR A 300 8.23 4.30 -2.54
C THR A 300 8.31 4.68 -1.06
N PHE A 301 7.27 5.32 -0.53
CA PHE A 301 7.16 5.65 0.89
C PHE A 301 7.04 4.40 1.80
N ARG A 302 6.63 3.24 1.24
CA ARG A 302 6.58 1.94 1.93
C ARG A 302 7.81 1.06 1.71
N GLY A 303 8.89 1.60 1.11
CA GLY A 303 10.13 0.84 0.89
C GLY A 303 10.20 0.09 -0.42
N SER A 304 9.39 0.48 -1.40
CA SER A 304 9.62 0.11 -2.78
C SER A 304 10.79 0.92 -3.34
N TYR A 305 11.74 0.22 -3.97
CA TYR A 305 12.90 0.81 -4.64
C TYR A 305 12.98 0.24 -6.06
N PRO A 306 12.15 0.73 -6.98
CA PRO A 306 11.93 0.08 -8.27
C PRO A 306 13.19 -0.09 -9.11
N GLU A 307 14.07 0.91 -9.18
CA GLU A 307 15.28 0.79 -9.97
C GLU A 307 16.19 -0.33 -9.46
N TYR A 308 16.38 -0.41 -8.14
CA TYR A 308 17.16 -1.46 -7.52
C TYR A 308 16.49 -2.83 -7.68
N LEU A 309 15.18 -2.91 -7.46
CA LEU A 309 14.43 -4.17 -7.53
C LEU A 309 14.39 -4.74 -8.95
N PHE A 310 14.24 -3.91 -9.98
CA PHE A 310 14.28 -4.36 -11.37
C PHE A 310 15.66 -4.93 -11.75
N ASP A 311 16.74 -4.35 -11.23
CA ASP A 311 18.08 -4.90 -11.39
C ASP A 311 18.21 -6.24 -10.63
N GLN A 312 17.72 -6.35 -9.39
CA GLN A 312 17.75 -7.59 -8.62
C GLN A 312 16.88 -8.69 -9.25
N ILE A 313 15.71 -8.37 -9.80
CA ILE A 313 14.86 -9.31 -10.55
C ILE A 313 15.66 -9.91 -11.71
N ARG A 314 16.38 -9.11 -12.45
CA ARG A 314 17.21 -9.60 -13.56
C ARG A 314 18.37 -10.45 -13.08
N ARG A 315 19.11 -10.00 -12.07
CA ARG A 315 20.34 -10.67 -11.59
C ARG A 315 20.03 -11.91 -10.74
N GLN A 316 19.17 -11.77 -9.74
CA GLN A 316 18.96 -12.85 -8.76
C GLN A 316 17.86 -13.84 -9.16
N LEU A 317 16.82 -13.38 -9.89
CA LEU A 317 15.83 -14.29 -10.44
C LEU A 317 16.22 -14.79 -11.85
N GLY A 318 17.30 -14.28 -12.44
CA GLY A 318 17.71 -14.66 -13.80
C GLY A 318 16.59 -14.38 -14.81
N ALA A 319 15.77 -13.36 -14.57
CA ALA A 319 14.62 -13.08 -15.41
C ALA A 319 15.04 -12.59 -16.79
N GLY A 320 14.55 -13.27 -17.82
CA GLY A 320 14.58 -12.73 -19.18
C GLY A 320 13.76 -11.45 -19.24
N MET A 321 14.21 -10.44 -20.00
CA MET A 321 13.48 -9.19 -20.09
C MET A 321 12.89 -8.98 -21.48
N VAL A 322 11.59 -8.64 -21.51
CA VAL A 322 10.87 -8.24 -22.71
C VAL A 322 10.36 -6.83 -22.54
N ARG A 323 10.51 -5.98 -23.55
CA ARG A 323 9.96 -4.65 -23.59
C ARG A 323 8.75 -4.63 -24.51
N LEU A 324 7.63 -4.15 -24.01
CA LEU A 324 6.46 -3.91 -24.85
C LEU A 324 6.70 -2.66 -25.71
N PRO A 325 6.41 -2.73 -27.00
CA PRO A 325 6.57 -1.58 -27.87
C PRO A 325 5.64 -0.45 -27.44
N ALA A 326 6.09 0.76 -27.61
CA ALA A 326 5.26 1.93 -27.55
C ALA A 326 4.26 1.89 -28.73
N GLY A 327 3.01 2.23 -28.48
CA GLY A 327 1.93 2.07 -29.45
C GLY A 327 1.37 0.64 -29.40
N GLY A 328 1.07 0.16 -28.19
CA GLY A 328 0.58 -1.18 -27.92
C GLY A 328 -0.60 -1.54 -28.80
N ALA A 329 -0.62 -2.79 -29.21
CA ALA A 329 -1.76 -3.44 -29.82
C ALA A 329 -2.96 -3.42 -28.86
N GLY A 330 -3.61 -2.29 -28.73
CA GLY A 330 -5.00 -2.24 -28.32
C GLY A 330 -5.75 -3.05 -29.36
N ASN A 331 -6.40 -4.13 -28.93
CA ASN A 331 -7.30 -4.91 -29.75
C ASN A 331 -8.20 -3.98 -30.55
N GLY A 332 -8.04 -4.01 -31.85
CA GLY A 332 -8.72 -3.27 -32.87
C GLY A 332 -10.11 -2.78 -32.54
N ARG A 333 -10.20 -1.54 -32.24
CA ARG A 333 -11.26 -0.56 -32.43
C ARG A 333 -10.76 0.79 -31.92
N VAL A 334 -9.68 1.29 -32.49
CA VAL A 334 -9.48 2.72 -32.56
C VAL A 334 -10.14 3.14 -33.85
N GLU A 335 -11.31 3.75 -33.74
CA GLU A 335 -11.83 4.55 -34.84
C GLU A 335 -10.71 5.50 -35.24
N GLU A 336 -10.37 5.45 -36.57
CA GLU A 336 -9.47 6.38 -37.23
C GLU A 336 -10.00 7.80 -37.05
N ARG A 337 -9.69 8.44 -35.96
CA ARG A 337 -9.61 9.88 -35.88
C ARG A 337 -8.18 10.24 -36.21
N ALA A 338 -7.99 10.83 -37.37
CA ALA A 338 -6.72 11.40 -37.78
C ALA A 338 -6.27 12.42 -36.72
N VAL A 339 -5.39 11.99 -35.83
CA VAL A 339 -4.71 12.80 -34.84
C VAL A 339 -3.25 12.81 -35.28
N ASP A 340 -2.62 13.98 -35.28
CA ASP A 340 -1.19 14.10 -35.50
C ASP A 340 -0.43 13.26 -34.46
N HIS A 341 -0.18 12.00 -34.83
CA HIS A 341 0.57 11.07 -33.99
C HIS A 341 2.06 11.34 -34.16
N VAL A 342 2.68 11.81 -33.11
CA VAL A 342 4.12 11.72 -33.00
C VAL A 342 4.46 10.26 -32.64
N ASP A 343 4.90 9.49 -33.61
CA ASP A 343 5.33 8.08 -33.44
C ASP A 343 4.28 7.13 -32.82
N GLY A 344 2.99 7.34 -33.05
CA GLY A 344 1.93 6.44 -32.57
C GLY A 344 1.48 6.67 -31.10
N TYR A 345 1.94 7.72 -30.44
CA TYR A 345 1.49 8.11 -29.11
C TYR A 345 0.41 9.20 -29.16
N THR A 346 -0.60 9.09 -28.28
CA THR A 346 -1.49 10.21 -28.00
C THR A 346 -0.76 11.28 -27.17
N TYR A 347 -1.25 12.51 -27.19
CA TYR A 347 -0.70 13.57 -26.33
C TYR A 347 -0.74 13.20 -24.85
N ARG A 348 -1.80 12.54 -24.39
CA ARG A 348 -1.93 11.99 -23.04
C ARG A 348 -0.80 11.00 -22.71
N ASP A 349 -0.49 10.09 -23.63
CA ASP A 349 0.55 9.07 -23.41
C ASP A 349 1.93 9.70 -23.30
N LEU A 350 2.18 10.77 -24.06
CA LEU A 350 3.40 11.56 -24.00
C LEU A 350 3.55 12.25 -22.63
N VAL A 351 2.48 12.89 -22.16
CA VAL A 351 2.49 13.56 -20.86
C VAL A 351 2.61 12.55 -19.72
N ALA A 352 1.87 11.43 -19.79
CA ALA A 352 1.96 10.37 -18.79
C ALA A 352 3.39 9.82 -18.67
N SER A 353 4.05 9.54 -19.80
CA SER A 353 5.45 9.09 -19.79
C SER A 353 6.39 10.11 -19.15
N ARG A 354 6.15 11.41 -19.36
CA ARG A 354 6.96 12.48 -18.80
C ARG A 354 6.74 12.65 -17.29
N ILE A 355 5.49 12.58 -16.85
CA ILE A 355 5.15 12.64 -15.43
C ILE A 355 5.75 11.44 -14.69
N SER A 356 5.65 10.23 -15.24
CA SER A 356 6.25 9.03 -14.67
C SER A 356 7.76 9.19 -14.44
N LEU A 357 8.47 9.88 -15.32
CA LEU A 357 9.89 10.18 -15.14
C LEU A 357 10.17 11.14 -13.97
N SER A 358 9.22 12.01 -13.62
CA SER A 358 9.37 12.95 -12.51
C SER A 358 9.07 12.33 -11.14
N ILE A 359 8.37 11.21 -11.10
CA ILE A 359 8.01 10.46 -9.86
C ILE A 359 9.16 9.53 -9.47
N ARG A 360 10.36 10.04 -9.35
CA ARG A 360 11.50 9.19 -9.01
C ARG A 360 11.56 8.86 -7.54
N SER A 361 11.91 7.61 -7.27
CA SER A 361 12.14 7.13 -5.92
C SER A 361 13.38 7.72 -5.27
N THR A 362 14.36 8.17 -6.06
CA THR A 362 15.59 8.75 -5.53
C THR A 362 15.62 10.25 -5.79
N GLN A 363 15.84 11.01 -4.73
CA GLN A 363 16.15 12.43 -4.80
C GLN A 363 17.65 12.67 -4.97
N ASP A 364 18.44 11.62 -5.14
CA ASP A 364 19.88 11.71 -5.30
C ASP A 364 20.21 11.96 -6.78
N GLU A 365 20.60 13.19 -7.08
CA GLU A 365 20.98 13.63 -8.41
C GLU A 365 22.23 12.91 -8.95
N THR A 366 22.98 12.25 -8.09
CA THR A 366 24.19 11.49 -8.46
C THR A 366 23.88 10.13 -9.03
N VAL A 367 22.65 9.61 -8.81
CA VAL A 367 22.21 8.33 -9.36
C VAL A 367 21.84 8.50 -10.83
N PRO A 368 22.53 7.82 -11.76
CA PRO A 368 22.22 7.94 -13.17
C PRO A 368 20.79 7.49 -13.46
N LEU A 369 20.15 8.21 -14.38
CA LEU A 369 18.81 7.89 -14.85
C LEU A 369 18.81 6.47 -15.45
N PRO A 370 17.94 5.54 -14.99
CA PRO A 370 17.84 4.26 -15.65
C PRO A 370 17.45 4.46 -17.11
N GLN A 371 18.02 3.63 -17.99
CA GLN A 371 17.61 3.64 -19.40
C GLN A 371 16.17 3.19 -19.52
N ARG A 372 15.31 4.11 -19.96
CA ARG A 372 13.89 3.87 -20.15
C ARG A 372 13.62 3.20 -21.49
N PRO A 373 12.64 2.31 -21.61
CA PRO A 373 12.24 1.78 -22.89
C PRO A 373 11.60 2.88 -23.76
N GLY A 374 12.09 3.05 -24.98
CA GLY A 374 11.58 4.03 -25.95
C GLY A 374 12.31 5.36 -25.93
N LYS A 375 12.12 6.15 -26.98
CA LYS A 375 12.56 7.56 -27.01
C LYS A 375 11.56 8.36 -26.18
N LEU A 376 12.06 9.25 -25.33
CA LEU A 376 11.22 10.27 -24.70
C LEU A 376 10.66 11.14 -25.82
N PRO A 377 9.33 11.23 -25.94
CA PRO A 377 8.75 12.14 -26.90
C PRO A 377 9.08 13.57 -26.49
N GLN A 378 9.34 14.42 -27.47
CA GLN A 378 9.47 15.84 -27.23
C GLN A 378 8.07 16.38 -26.92
N LEU A 379 7.88 16.79 -25.67
CA LEU A 379 6.67 17.48 -25.28
C LEU A 379 6.68 18.92 -25.82
N PRO A 380 5.51 19.48 -26.19
CA PRO A 380 5.39 20.89 -26.45
C PRO A 380 5.93 21.71 -25.27
N ALA A 381 6.46 22.89 -25.54
CA ALA A 381 7.03 23.76 -24.51
C ALA A 381 6.02 24.18 -23.43
N SER A 382 4.72 24.09 -23.73
CA SER A 382 3.62 24.40 -22.78
C SER A 382 2.55 23.32 -22.82
N LEU A 383 1.96 23.02 -21.65
CA LEU A 383 0.77 22.19 -21.55
C LEU A 383 -0.48 23.02 -21.92
N PRO A 384 -1.50 22.42 -22.54
CA PRO A 384 -2.74 23.12 -22.84
C PRO A 384 -3.46 23.53 -21.54
N ILE A 385 -3.67 24.84 -21.37
CA ILE A 385 -4.40 25.41 -20.24
C ILE A 385 -5.80 25.79 -20.75
N VAL A 386 -6.84 25.18 -20.19
CA VAL A 386 -8.23 25.33 -20.65
C VAL A 386 -9.00 26.39 -19.83
N ALA A 387 -8.46 26.87 -18.74
CA ALA A 387 -9.19 27.67 -17.75
C ALA A 387 -9.43 29.14 -18.11
N LEU A 388 -8.89 29.66 -19.23
CA LEU A 388 -9.11 31.04 -19.63
C LEU A 388 -10.00 31.07 -20.88
N PRO A 389 -11.17 31.74 -20.85
CA PRO A 389 -12.11 31.79 -21.98
C PRO A 389 -11.57 32.48 -23.24
N GLN A 390 -10.41 33.11 -23.16
CA GLN A 390 -9.78 33.89 -24.23
C GLN A 390 -8.42 33.34 -24.71
N ALA A 391 -7.97 32.21 -24.18
CA ALA A 391 -6.72 31.62 -24.66
C ALA A 391 -7.00 30.82 -25.94
N ASP A 392 -6.22 31.04 -26.98
CA ASP A 392 -6.21 30.18 -28.14
C ASP A 392 -6.01 28.73 -27.72
N PRO A 393 -6.76 27.77 -28.23
CA PRO A 393 -6.58 26.37 -27.91
C PRO A 393 -5.14 25.98 -28.24
N LEU A 394 -4.39 25.57 -27.23
CA LEU A 394 -3.03 25.05 -27.41
C LEU A 394 -3.09 23.79 -28.28
N PRO A 395 -2.13 23.59 -29.20
CA PRO A 395 -2.11 22.42 -30.04
C PRO A 395 -2.06 21.14 -29.18
N GLY A 396 -3.08 20.34 -29.35
CA GLY A 396 -3.24 19.06 -28.66
C GLY A 396 -4.38 18.28 -29.28
N ASP A 397 -4.41 16.98 -29.10
CA ASP A 397 -5.44 16.08 -29.64
C ASP A 397 -6.72 16.06 -28.75
N GLY A 398 -6.82 16.93 -27.76
CA GLY A 398 -7.92 16.98 -26.80
C GLY A 398 -7.97 15.84 -25.79
N SER A 399 -7.01 14.91 -25.83
CA SER A 399 -6.92 13.80 -24.87
C SER A 399 -6.53 14.25 -23.46
N LEU A 400 -5.92 15.43 -23.34
CA LEU A 400 -5.52 16.05 -22.08
C LEU A 400 -5.99 17.50 -22.04
N LYS A 401 -6.58 17.89 -20.90
CA LYS A 401 -6.95 19.28 -20.60
C LYS A 401 -6.35 19.65 -19.25
N THR A 402 -5.84 20.88 -19.12
CA THR A 402 -5.32 21.41 -17.87
C THR A 402 -6.11 22.65 -17.49
N ALA A 403 -6.24 22.91 -16.19
CA ALA A 403 -6.89 24.09 -15.66
C ALA A 403 -6.12 24.61 -14.44
N LEU A 404 -6.16 25.92 -14.23
CA LEU A 404 -5.64 26.60 -13.05
C LEU A 404 -6.79 27.35 -12.38
N TYR A 405 -6.91 27.22 -11.09
CA TYR A 405 -7.99 27.81 -10.30
C TYR A 405 -7.43 28.80 -9.27
N ARG A 406 -8.24 29.75 -8.86
CA ARG A 406 -7.88 30.77 -7.85
C ARG A 406 -8.07 30.22 -6.43
N SER A 407 -8.94 29.23 -6.26
CA SER A 407 -9.23 28.60 -4.98
C SER A 407 -9.59 27.12 -5.14
N ALA A 408 -9.51 26.38 -4.05
CA ALA A 408 -9.93 24.99 -3.98
C ALA A 408 -11.45 24.81 -4.22
N ASP A 409 -12.24 25.80 -3.84
CA ASP A 409 -13.68 25.80 -4.06
C ASP A 409 -14.01 25.91 -5.55
N GLU A 410 -13.34 26.83 -6.26
CA GLU A 410 -13.49 26.99 -7.71
C GLU A 410 -13.06 25.70 -8.45
N GLU A 411 -11.97 25.06 -8.03
CA GLU A 411 -11.54 23.77 -8.57
C GLU A 411 -12.62 22.69 -8.37
N THR A 412 -13.14 22.60 -7.15
CA THR A 412 -14.18 21.62 -6.79
C THR A 412 -15.45 21.81 -7.62
N GLU A 413 -15.90 23.05 -7.77
CA GLU A 413 -17.08 23.40 -8.56
C GLU A 413 -16.90 23.05 -10.07
N ASP A 414 -15.74 23.36 -10.64
CA ASP A 414 -15.45 23.02 -12.04
C ASP A 414 -15.37 21.50 -12.27
N VAL A 415 -14.74 20.75 -11.33
CA VAL A 415 -14.67 19.28 -11.41
C VAL A 415 -16.07 18.69 -11.38
N VAL A 416 -16.94 19.13 -10.46
CA VAL A 416 -18.33 18.67 -10.35
C VAL A 416 -19.11 19.01 -11.62
N TRP A 417 -18.96 20.23 -12.12
CA TRP A 417 -19.63 20.67 -13.35
C TRP A 417 -19.20 19.83 -14.56
N ARG A 418 -17.90 19.55 -14.74
CA ARG A 418 -17.37 18.74 -15.84
C ARG A 418 -17.88 17.31 -15.80
N ILE A 419 -17.96 16.70 -14.63
CA ILE A 419 -18.50 15.35 -14.46
C ILE A 419 -19.97 15.31 -14.87
N LYS A 420 -20.77 16.30 -14.42
CA LYS A 420 -22.19 16.40 -14.78
C LYS A 420 -22.35 16.68 -16.27
N GLN A 421 -21.53 17.55 -16.84
CA GLN A 421 -21.52 17.85 -18.27
C GLN A 421 -21.23 16.60 -19.11
N ALA A 422 -20.20 15.84 -18.74
CA ALA A 422 -19.83 14.62 -19.44
C ALA A 422 -20.96 13.57 -19.42
N HIS A 423 -21.68 13.47 -18.30
CA HIS A 423 -22.82 12.56 -18.19
C HIS A 423 -24.03 13.07 -19.00
N ILE A 424 -24.43 14.33 -18.78
CA ILE A 424 -25.70 14.88 -19.30
C ILE A 424 -25.59 15.20 -20.79
N LEU A 425 -24.47 15.81 -21.22
CA LEU A 425 -24.32 16.30 -22.60
C LEU A 425 -23.58 15.30 -23.51
N GLU A 426 -22.61 14.55 -22.95
CA GLU A 426 -21.81 13.61 -23.72
C GLU A 426 -22.31 12.17 -23.60
N GLY A 427 -23.31 11.91 -22.73
CA GLY A 427 -23.88 10.56 -22.52
C GLY A 427 -22.92 9.56 -21.87
N ARG A 428 -21.86 10.02 -21.19
CA ARG A 428 -20.92 9.13 -20.50
C ARG A 428 -21.56 8.43 -19.30
N ASN A 429 -21.26 7.16 -19.13
CA ASN A 429 -21.68 6.44 -17.94
C ASN A 429 -20.91 6.95 -16.71
N TRP A 430 -21.59 7.03 -15.56
CA TRP A 430 -20.94 7.38 -14.28
C TRP A 430 -19.74 6.48 -13.95
N ASN A 431 -19.82 5.19 -14.29
CA ASN A 431 -18.75 4.23 -14.05
C ASN A 431 -17.50 4.43 -14.93
N ASP A 432 -17.59 5.24 -15.98
CA ASP A 432 -16.48 5.53 -16.90
C ASP A 432 -15.71 6.80 -16.50
N MET A 433 -16.10 7.40 -15.38
CA MET A 433 -15.50 8.63 -14.88
C MET A 433 -14.88 8.39 -13.50
N ALA A 434 -13.68 8.95 -13.27
CA ALA A 434 -12.99 8.89 -12.00
C ALA A 434 -12.37 10.24 -11.63
N VAL A 435 -12.40 10.56 -10.35
CA VAL A 435 -11.63 11.67 -9.76
C VAL A 435 -10.51 11.09 -8.94
N ILE A 436 -9.29 11.53 -9.22
CA ILE A 436 -8.10 11.12 -8.48
C ILE A 436 -7.52 12.36 -7.80
N ALA A 437 -7.36 12.30 -6.49
CA ALA A 437 -6.76 13.38 -5.71
C ALA A 437 -5.54 12.88 -4.92
N HIS A 438 -4.72 13.82 -4.48
CA HIS A 438 -3.47 13.54 -3.77
C HIS A 438 -3.69 12.94 -2.38
N ASP A 439 -4.78 13.32 -1.70
CA ASP A 439 -5.05 12.91 -0.33
C ASP A 439 -6.54 12.58 -0.09
N ASN A 440 -6.78 11.83 0.99
CA ASN A 440 -8.13 11.38 1.34
C ASN A 440 -9.07 12.52 1.80
N ALA A 441 -8.55 13.66 2.25
CA ALA A 441 -9.38 14.79 2.65
C ALA A 441 -10.00 15.43 1.42
N THR A 442 -9.20 15.70 0.38
CA THR A 442 -9.65 16.22 -0.91
C THR A 442 -10.63 15.26 -1.59
N VAL A 443 -10.36 13.93 -1.55
CA VAL A 443 -11.30 12.92 -2.08
C VAL A 443 -12.66 13.00 -1.38
N ARG A 444 -12.68 13.18 -0.05
CA ARG A 444 -13.93 13.33 0.72
C ARG A 444 -14.68 14.58 0.33
N THR A 445 -13.99 15.74 0.32
CA THR A 445 -14.59 17.02 -0.01
C THR A 445 -15.28 16.98 -1.38
N ILE A 446 -14.57 16.53 -2.41
CA ILE A 446 -15.13 16.40 -3.76
C ILE A 446 -16.25 15.37 -3.80
N GLY A 447 -16.09 14.24 -3.13
CA GLY A 447 -17.10 13.18 -3.10
C GLY A 447 -18.37 13.58 -2.37
N GLU A 448 -18.29 14.34 -1.27
CA GLU A 448 -19.44 14.88 -0.56
C GLU A 448 -20.16 15.95 -1.41
N ARG A 449 -19.42 16.78 -2.10
CA ARG A 449 -19.98 17.77 -3.02
C ARG A 449 -20.71 17.11 -4.19
N LEU A 450 -20.15 16.07 -4.80
CA LEU A 450 -20.79 15.29 -5.86
C LEU A 450 -22.08 14.64 -5.37
N ARG A 451 -22.08 14.03 -4.16
CA ARG A 451 -23.28 13.43 -3.56
C ARG A 451 -24.36 14.44 -3.28
N HIS A 452 -23.98 15.61 -2.77
CA HIS A 452 -24.92 16.71 -2.54
C HIS A 452 -25.65 17.10 -3.84
N ASP A 453 -24.97 17.03 -4.96
CA ASP A 453 -25.53 17.30 -6.29
C ASP A 453 -26.23 16.08 -6.95
N GLY A 454 -26.43 14.99 -6.19
CA GLY A 454 -27.13 13.81 -6.66
C GLY A 454 -26.29 12.89 -7.57
N VAL A 455 -24.98 13.09 -7.67
CA VAL A 455 -24.08 12.21 -8.44
C VAL A 455 -23.74 10.97 -7.62
N PRO A 456 -23.92 9.74 -8.15
CA PRO A 456 -23.54 8.52 -7.46
C PRO A 456 -22.01 8.42 -7.34
N VAL A 457 -21.50 8.32 -6.11
CA VAL A 457 -20.05 8.27 -5.82
C VAL A 457 -19.69 6.95 -5.16
N ARG A 458 -18.66 6.29 -5.69
CA ARG A 458 -18.01 5.14 -5.08
C ARG A 458 -16.55 5.51 -4.75
N TYR A 459 -16.18 5.36 -3.50
CA TYR A 459 -14.78 5.54 -3.09
C TYR A 459 -13.97 4.26 -3.33
N SER A 460 -12.74 4.39 -3.83
CA SER A 460 -11.82 3.27 -4.07
C SER A 460 -11.12 2.77 -2.82
N SER A 461 -11.14 3.55 -1.74
CA SER A 461 -10.54 3.18 -0.46
C SER A 461 -11.50 3.49 0.69
N VAL A 462 -11.23 2.95 1.88
CA VAL A 462 -11.93 3.35 3.10
C VAL A 462 -11.58 4.79 3.40
N THR A 463 -12.51 5.70 3.17
CA THR A 463 -12.29 7.15 3.29
C THR A 463 -12.52 7.68 4.70
N ARG A 464 -13.25 6.93 5.54
CA ARG A 464 -13.49 7.28 6.94
C ARG A 464 -12.88 6.24 7.87
N PRO A 465 -12.22 6.66 8.95
CA PRO A 465 -11.90 5.76 10.03
C PRO A 465 -13.18 5.08 10.54
N LEU A 466 -13.10 3.82 10.94
CA LEU A 466 -14.26 3.07 11.40
C LEU A 466 -14.98 3.77 12.57
N LYS A 467 -14.22 4.46 13.41
CA LYS A 467 -14.75 5.27 14.52
C LYS A 467 -15.65 6.42 14.09
N ASP A 468 -15.50 6.94 12.86
CA ASP A 468 -16.26 8.06 12.32
C ASP A 468 -17.48 7.59 11.50
N GLU A 469 -17.68 6.25 11.35
CA GLU A 469 -18.86 5.71 10.69
C GLU A 469 -20.09 5.88 11.58
N PRO A 470 -21.21 6.46 11.08
CA PRO A 470 -22.39 6.76 11.88
C PRO A 470 -22.95 5.55 12.65
N PHE A 471 -22.91 4.36 12.05
CA PHE A 471 -23.34 3.14 12.71
C PHE A 471 -22.44 2.78 13.91
N VAL A 472 -21.13 2.93 13.75
CA VAL A 472 -20.16 2.67 14.82
C VAL A 472 -20.27 3.69 15.93
N GLN A 473 -20.44 4.98 15.58
CA GLN A 473 -20.71 6.05 16.55
C GLN A 473 -22.00 5.78 17.33
N GLY A 474 -23.05 5.34 16.64
CA GLY A 474 -24.30 4.94 17.30
C GLY A 474 -24.12 3.78 18.28
N LEU A 475 -23.29 2.77 17.95
CA LEU A 475 -22.97 1.68 18.87
C LEU A 475 -22.18 2.17 20.10
N PHE A 476 -21.20 3.06 19.91
CA PHE A 476 -20.47 3.66 21.01
C PHE A 476 -21.37 4.53 21.88
N ALA A 477 -22.25 5.34 21.28
CA ALA A 477 -23.22 6.13 22.03
C ALA A 477 -24.15 5.25 22.89
N LEU A 478 -24.63 4.11 22.35
CA LEU A 478 -25.42 3.14 23.11
C LEU A 478 -24.63 2.51 24.26
N LEU A 479 -23.36 2.18 24.03
CA LEU A 479 -22.47 1.64 25.06
C LEU A 479 -22.26 2.66 26.18
N GLU A 480 -21.95 3.92 25.82
CA GLU A 480 -21.75 5.03 26.78
C GLU A 480 -23.02 5.28 27.59
N LEU A 481 -24.19 5.28 26.96
CA LEU A 481 -25.47 5.40 27.67
C LEU A 481 -25.71 4.24 28.64
N ALA A 482 -25.34 3.01 28.24
CA ALA A 482 -25.47 1.85 29.11
C ALA A 482 -24.51 1.93 30.32
N MET A 483 -23.27 2.42 30.09
CA MET A 483 -22.28 2.65 31.15
C MET A 483 -22.73 3.75 32.13
N LEU A 484 -23.28 4.86 31.62
CA LEU A 484 -23.87 5.93 32.43
C LEU A 484 -25.05 5.42 33.28
N ARG A 485 -25.92 4.59 32.69
CA ARG A 485 -27.06 4.00 33.39
C ARG A 485 -26.63 3.06 34.53
N ASN A 486 -25.56 2.32 34.33
CA ASN A 486 -25.05 1.36 35.33
C ASN A 486 -24.08 2.00 36.34
N GLN A 487 -23.80 3.29 36.25
CA GLN A 487 -22.84 4.03 37.09
C GLN A 487 -21.44 3.38 37.15
N THR A 488 -21.07 2.63 36.11
CA THR A 488 -19.82 1.86 36.03
C THR A 488 -18.65 2.63 35.43
N ALA A 489 -18.91 3.83 34.87
CA ALA A 489 -17.88 4.75 34.43
C ALA A 489 -18.00 6.08 35.20
N PRO A 490 -16.90 6.69 35.64
CA PRO A 490 -16.90 8.10 35.94
C PRO A 490 -17.48 8.77 34.68
N ALA A 491 -18.46 9.64 34.89
CA ALA A 491 -19.14 10.35 33.80
C ALA A 491 -18.10 10.82 32.79
N LEU A 492 -18.29 10.49 31.53
CA LEU A 492 -17.40 10.86 30.40
C LEU A 492 -17.36 12.40 30.21
N GLY A 493 -17.38 13.20 31.26
CA GLY A 493 -17.35 14.65 31.24
C GLY A 493 -18.47 15.31 30.42
N MET A 494 -19.36 14.53 29.82
CA MET A 494 -20.44 15.02 28.99
C MET A 494 -21.65 15.40 29.86
N ASN A 495 -22.12 16.61 29.71
CA ASN A 495 -23.40 17.02 30.28
C ASN A 495 -24.57 16.45 29.46
N LEU A 496 -25.79 16.46 30.02
CA LEU A 496 -27.01 15.98 29.38
C LEU A 496 -27.27 16.56 27.98
N GLN A 497 -26.87 17.82 27.75
CA GLN A 497 -27.00 18.47 26.44
C GLN A 497 -26.01 17.92 25.41
N GLN A 498 -24.78 17.68 25.82
CA GLN A 498 -23.75 17.08 24.97
C GLN A 498 -24.11 15.60 24.62
N THR A 499 -24.62 14.85 25.60
CA THR A 499 -25.11 13.50 25.39
C THR A 499 -26.32 13.49 24.45
N ALA A 500 -27.26 14.44 24.58
CA ALA A 500 -28.41 14.55 23.68
C ALA A 500 -28.02 14.95 22.25
N LEU A 501 -27.01 15.80 22.08
CA LEU A 501 -26.43 16.14 20.77
C LEU A 501 -25.72 14.94 20.14
N TYR A 502 -24.95 14.21 20.92
CA TYR A 502 -24.23 13.02 20.49
C TYR A 502 -25.16 11.89 20.03
N VAL A 503 -26.31 11.71 20.70
CA VAL A 503 -27.32 10.71 20.31
C VAL A 503 -28.12 11.15 19.08
N ARG A 504 -28.18 12.44 18.79
CA ARG A 504 -28.89 13.00 17.61
C ARG A 504 -28.02 13.05 16.36
N SER A 505 -26.69 13.05 16.48
CA SER A 505 -25.73 13.00 15.36
C SER A 505 -25.58 11.58 14.81
#